data_68a1cfc0988092c1f0c5be7fc385f7c7
#
_entry.id   68a1cfc0988092c1f0c5be7fc385f7c7
#
_cell.length_a   1.000
_cell.length_b   1.000
_cell.length_c   1.000
_cell.angle_alpha   90.00
_cell.angle_beta   90.00
_cell.angle_gamma   90.00
#
_symmetry.space_group_name_H-M   'P 1'
#
loop_
_entity.id
_entity.type
_entity.pdbx_description
1 polymer ?
#
loop_
_entity_poly.entity_id
_entity_poly.type
_entity_poly.pdbx_seq_one_letter_code
_entity_poly.pdbx_strand_id
1 'polypeptide(L)'
;NQEVRQAIQDWINSQEYPQEMDELTMMIDTVTTSRGILYTYQLNLHQDDLIDFRPVFNSIKSTALEALCNNPAMIWYKNNEVEMTYEYLDKDENLITLFKIHSSSC
;
A
#
# COMPACT_ATOMS: atom_id res chain seq x y z
N ASN A 1 -9.44 3.00 -16.45
CA ASN A 1 -10.01 1.92 -17.26
C ASN A 1 -10.87 1.02 -16.40
N GLN A 2 -12.09 0.77 -16.84
CA GLN A 2 -13.08 0.03 -16.07
C GLN A 2 -12.71 -1.45 -15.91
N GLU A 3 -12.06 -2.06 -16.87
CA GLU A 3 -11.60 -3.44 -16.77
C GLU A 3 -10.51 -3.60 -15.72
N VAL A 4 -9.58 -2.65 -15.66
CA VAL A 4 -8.52 -2.62 -14.65
C VAL A 4 -9.14 -2.41 -13.27
N ARG A 5 -10.05 -1.46 -13.15
CA ARG A 5 -10.75 -1.18 -11.90
C ARG A 5 -11.54 -2.40 -11.41
N GLN A 6 -12.22 -3.10 -12.31
CA GLN A 6 -12.97 -4.29 -11.96
C GLN A 6 -12.06 -5.42 -11.49
N ALA A 7 -10.92 -5.62 -12.15
CA ALA A 7 -9.95 -6.62 -11.74
C ALA A 7 -9.40 -6.35 -10.34
N ILE A 8 -9.11 -5.09 -10.03
CA ILE A 8 -8.67 -4.67 -8.70
C ILE A 8 -9.78 -4.93 -7.67
N GLN A 9 -11.02 -4.57 -7.99
CA GLN A 9 -12.16 -4.77 -7.10
C GLN A 9 -12.40 -6.27 -6.82
N ASP A 10 -12.26 -7.11 -7.83
CA ASP A 10 -12.38 -8.57 -7.69
C ASP A 10 -11.30 -9.12 -6.75
N TRP A 11 -10.08 -8.63 -6.88
CA TRP A 11 -8.99 -9.01 -5.97
C TRP A 11 -9.30 -8.55 -4.54
N ILE A 12 -9.76 -7.31 -4.35
CA ILE A 12 -10.14 -6.79 -3.02
C ILE A 12 -11.22 -7.65 -2.39
N ASN A 13 -12.24 -8.03 -3.17
CA ASN A 13 -13.35 -8.84 -2.69
C ASN A 13 -12.92 -10.26 -2.29
N SER A 14 -11.79 -10.73 -2.79
CA SER A 14 -11.24 -12.03 -2.44
C SER A 14 -10.41 -12.02 -1.16
N GLN A 15 -10.09 -10.85 -0.63
CA GLN A 15 -9.24 -10.68 0.57
C GLN A 15 -10.10 -10.67 1.83
N GLU A 16 -9.50 -11.13 2.92
CA GLU A 16 -10.10 -11.03 4.26
C GLU A 16 -9.37 -9.95 5.05
N TYR A 17 -10.13 -9.14 5.79
CA TYR A 17 -9.57 -8.07 6.61
C TYR A 17 -10.00 -8.24 8.06
N PRO A 18 -9.15 -7.85 9.03
CA PRO A 18 -7.77 -7.41 8.84
C PRO A 18 -6.82 -8.56 8.49
N GLN A 19 -5.75 -8.25 7.77
CA GLN A 19 -4.70 -9.22 7.46
C GLN A 19 -3.42 -8.87 8.22
N GLU A 20 -2.87 -9.84 8.95
CA GLU A 20 -1.60 -9.67 9.62
C GLU A 20 -0.46 -9.75 8.58
N MET A 21 0.29 -8.64 8.44
CA MET A 21 1.42 -8.58 7.52
C MET A 21 2.72 -8.97 8.21
N ASP A 22 2.88 -8.55 9.47
CA ASP A 22 3.97 -8.92 10.37
C ASP A 22 3.51 -8.66 11.81
N GLU A 23 4.41 -8.82 12.79
CA GLU A 23 4.08 -8.67 14.22
C GLU A 23 3.55 -7.27 14.57
N LEU A 24 3.91 -6.27 13.79
CA LEU A 24 3.59 -4.87 14.06
C LEU A 24 2.50 -4.32 13.14
N THR A 25 2.35 -4.88 11.93
CA THR A 25 1.58 -4.29 10.84
C THR A 25 0.39 -5.16 10.45
N MET A 26 -0.78 -4.55 10.38
CA MET A 26 -1.99 -5.17 9.83
C MET A 26 -2.49 -4.35 8.65
N MET A 27 -2.91 -5.03 7.58
CA MET A 27 -3.64 -4.39 6.48
C MET A 27 -5.12 -4.41 6.84
N ILE A 28 -5.70 -3.24 7.14
CA ILE A 28 -7.05 -3.15 7.66
C ILE A 28 -8.10 -2.86 6.60
N ASP A 29 -7.69 -2.35 5.45
CA ASP A 29 -8.61 -2.06 4.36
C ASP A 29 -7.86 -1.91 3.03
N THR A 30 -8.61 -2.08 1.94
CA THR A 30 -8.13 -1.85 0.58
C THR A 30 -9.31 -1.36 -0.24
N VAL A 31 -9.15 -0.25 -0.95
CA VAL A 31 -10.21 0.31 -1.80
C VAL A 31 -9.66 0.66 -3.17
N THR A 32 -10.53 0.63 -4.18
CA THR A 32 -10.19 1.16 -5.50
C THR A 32 -10.25 2.67 -5.48
N THR A 33 -9.32 3.29 -6.23
CA THR A 33 -9.33 4.74 -6.46
C THR A 33 -9.51 5.01 -7.95
N SER A 34 -9.67 6.26 -8.34
CA SER A 34 -9.79 6.65 -9.74
C SER A 34 -8.55 6.28 -10.57
N ARG A 35 -7.38 6.11 -9.92
CA ARG A 35 -6.09 5.81 -10.57
C ARG A 35 -5.54 4.44 -10.25
N GLY A 36 -6.13 3.73 -9.29
CA GLY A 36 -5.63 2.42 -8.93
C GLY A 36 -6.17 1.91 -7.60
N ILE A 37 -5.31 1.78 -6.62
CA ILE A 37 -5.62 1.10 -5.37
C ILE A 37 -5.03 1.86 -4.18
N LEU A 38 -5.79 1.87 -3.07
CA LEU A 38 -5.34 2.40 -1.77
C LEU A 38 -5.31 1.27 -0.76
N TYR A 39 -4.13 1.05 -0.18
CA TYR A 39 -3.93 0.12 0.93
C TYR A 39 -3.86 0.90 2.23
N THR A 40 -4.61 0.48 3.25
CA THR A 40 -4.55 1.07 4.58
C THR A 40 -3.96 0.06 5.56
N TYR A 41 -2.84 0.45 6.18
CA TYR A 41 -2.13 -0.35 7.17
C TYR A 41 -2.23 0.31 8.53
N GLN A 42 -2.37 -0.52 9.57
CA GLN A 42 -2.35 -0.06 10.96
C GLN A 42 -1.14 -0.65 11.66
N LEU A 43 -0.37 0.21 12.32
CA LEU A 43 0.76 -0.20 13.13
C LEU A 43 0.34 -0.32 14.60
N ASN A 44 0.77 -1.38 15.27
CA ASN A 44 0.46 -1.59 16.68
C ASN A 44 1.41 -0.79 17.59
N LEU A 45 1.44 0.51 17.38
CA LEU A 45 2.21 1.47 18.17
C LEU A 45 1.59 2.85 18.08
N HIS A 46 1.93 3.73 19.02
CA HIS A 46 1.57 5.14 18.92
C HIS A 46 2.55 5.89 18.03
N GLN A 47 2.06 6.89 17.33
CA GLN A 47 2.90 7.78 16.53
C GLN A 47 4.02 8.41 17.36
N ASP A 48 3.72 8.75 18.62
CA ASP A 48 4.67 9.36 19.56
C ASP A 48 5.82 8.41 19.96
N ASP A 49 5.67 7.11 19.76
CA ASP A 49 6.71 6.11 20.01
C ASP A 49 7.76 6.06 18.91
N LEU A 50 7.50 6.75 17.78
CA LEU A 50 8.42 6.86 16.65
C LEU A 50 9.24 8.13 16.77
N ILE A 51 10.55 7.98 16.99
CA ILE A 51 11.46 9.13 17.10
C ILE A 51 11.58 9.85 15.77
N ASP A 52 11.86 9.09 14.68
CA ASP A 52 11.86 9.59 13.31
C ASP A 52 11.48 8.44 12.39
N PHE A 53 10.28 8.49 11.84
CA PHE A 53 9.75 7.45 10.99
C PHE A 53 10.12 7.62 9.51
N ARG A 54 10.61 8.80 9.10
CA ARG A 54 10.86 9.10 7.68
C ARG A 54 11.85 8.16 7.01
N PRO A 55 13.01 7.82 7.61
CA PRO A 55 13.93 6.88 6.98
C PRO A 55 13.31 5.49 6.77
N VAL A 56 12.51 5.04 7.74
CA VAL A 56 11.83 3.73 7.67
C VAL A 56 10.84 3.71 6.51
N PHE A 57 9.98 4.72 6.39
CA PHE A 57 8.98 4.77 5.34
C PHE A 57 9.59 5.07 3.97
N ASN A 58 10.68 5.83 3.90
CA ASN A 58 11.42 5.99 2.65
C ASN A 58 11.99 4.65 2.16
N SER A 59 12.49 3.83 3.07
CA SER A 59 12.96 2.49 2.74
C SER A 59 11.82 1.58 2.27
N ILE A 60 10.67 1.62 2.94
CA ILE A 60 9.48 0.86 2.53
C ILE A 60 9.03 1.29 1.14
N LYS A 61 8.96 2.58 0.88
CA LYS A 61 8.58 3.13 -0.43
C LYS A 61 9.55 2.66 -1.52
N SER A 62 10.85 2.74 -1.27
CA SER A 62 11.87 2.30 -2.23
C SER A 62 11.74 0.81 -2.54
N THR A 63 11.53 -0.02 -1.53
CA THR A 63 11.34 -1.45 -1.69
C THR A 63 10.08 -1.76 -2.49
N ALA A 64 8.97 -1.07 -2.19
CA ALA A 64 7.72 -1.24 -2.91
C ALA A 64 7.84 -0.83 -4.39
N LEU A 65 8.52 0.28 -4.66
CA LEU A 65 8.77 0.74 -6.03
C LEU A 65 9.66 -0.23 -6.80
N GLU A 66 10.72 -0.71 -6.17
CA GLU A 66 11.59 -1.70 -6.79
C GLU A 66 10.82 -2.98 -7.15
N ALA A 67 9.95 -3.45 -6.27
CA ALA A 67 9.11 -4.61 -6.54
C ALA A 67 8.17 -4.34 -7.72
N LEU A 68 7.53 -3.18 -7.77
CA LEU A 68 6.67 -2.81 -8.90
C LEU A 68 7.44 -2.82 -10.22
N CYS A 69 8.66 -2.30 -10.22
CA CYS A 69 9.47 -2.18 -11.43
C CYS A 69 10.07 -3.50 -11.90
N ASN A 70 10.46 -4.39 -10.99
CA ASN A 70 11.34 -5.52 -11.27
C ASN A 70 10.76 -6.90 -10.90
N ASN A 71 9.76 -6.98 -10.03
CA ASN A 71 9.19 -8.26 -9.62
C ASN A 71 8.18 -8.73 -10.68
N PRO A 72 8.38 -9.94 -11.27
CA PRO A 72 7.43 -10.47 -12.27
C PRO A 72 5.99 -10.58 -11.77
N ALA A 73 5.79 -10.80 -10.47
CA ALA A 73 4.46 -10.87 -9.87
C ALA A 73 3.70 -9.52 -9.95
N MET A 74 4.42 -8.41 -10.15
CA MET A 74 3.85 -7.07 -10.23
C MET A 74 3.68 -6.55 -11.66
N ILE A 75 4.00 -7.37 -12.66
CA ILE A 75 4.03 -6.92 -14.06
C ILE A 75 2.66 -6.43 -14.55
N TRP A 76 1.58 -7.05 -14.08
CA TRP A 76 0.22 -6.62 -14.43
C TRP A 76 -0.06 -5.19 -13.96
N TYR A 77 0.33 -4.86 -12.72
CA TYR A 77 0.15 -3.51 -12.16
C TYR A 77 1.00 -2.49 -12.91
N LYS A 78 2.23 -2.85 -13.24
CA LYS A 78 3.14 -2.00 -14.01
C LYS A 78 2.58 -1.72 -15.40
N ASN A 79 2.14 -2.75 -16.12
CA ASN A 79 1.67 -2.62 -17.48
C ASN A 79 0.32 -1.92 -17.59
N ASN A 80 -0.49 -1.96 -16.54
CA ASN A 80 -1.79 -1.27 -16.50
C ASN A 80 -1.71 0.10 -15.80
N GLU A 81 -0.51 0.56 -15.50
CA GLU A 81 -0.26 1.88 -14.94
C GLU A 81 -1.08 2.14 -13.67
N VAL A 82 -1.20 1.13 -12.81
CA VAL A 82 -1.93 1.22 -11.55
C VAL A 82 -1.14 2.07 -10.56
N GLU A 83 -1.76 3.14 -10.06
CA GLU A 83 -1.20 3.92 -8.95
C GLU A 83 -1.50 3.20 -7.64
N MET A 84 -0.46 2.91 -6.88
CA MET A 84 -0.58 2.23 -5.60
C MET A 84 -0.31 3.23 -4.49
N THR A 85 -1.32 3.46 -3.66
CA THR A 85 -1.24 4.38 -2.52
C THR A 85 -1.20 3.57 -1.23
N TYR A 86 -0.25 3.91 -0.37
CA TYR A 86 -0.04 3.26 0.92
C TYR A 86 -0.29 4.27 2.03
N GLU A 87 -1.27 3.98 2.90
CA GLU A 87 -1.63 4.80 4.04
C GLU A 87 -1.31 4.04 5.31
N TYR A 88 -0.53 4.65 6.22
CA TYR A 88 -0.15 4.05 7.49
C TYR A 88 -0.75 4.84 8.65
N LEU A 89 -1.49 4.13 9.49
CA LEU A 89 -2.12 4.66 10.70
C LEU A 89 -1.43 4.09 11.94
N ASP A 90 -1.47 4.82 13.05
CA ASP A 90 -1.05 4.29 14.33
C ASP A 90 -2.17 3.43 14.96
N LYS A 91 -1.97 2.92 16.17
CA LYS A 91 -2.96 2.08 16.83
C LYS A 91 -4.24 2.81 17.20
N ASP A 92 -4.21 4.13 17.27
CA ASP A 92 -5.37 4.99 17.53
C ASP A 92 -6.01 5.53 16.23
N GLU A 93 -5.59 4.98 15.08
CA GLU A 93 -6.07 5.33 13.74
C GLU A 93 -5.69 6.76 13.31
N ASN A 94 -4.64 7.33 13.90
CA ASN A 94 -4.09 8.60 13.45
C ASN A 94 -3.12 8.38 12.30
N LEU A 95 -3.20 9.23 11.27
CA LEU A 95 -2.34 9.13 10.10
C LEU A 95 -0.87 9.38 10.47
N ILE A 96 -0.01 8.42 10.14
CA ILE A 96 1.45 8.55 10.28
C ILE A 96 2.04 9.07 8.96
N THR A 97 1.77 8.38 7.87
CA THR A 97 2.28 8.75 6.55
C THR A 97 1.41 8.18 5.44
N LEU A 98 1.53 8.78 4.28
CA LEU A 98 0.91 8.32 3.05
C LEU A 98 1.90 8.52 1.92
N PHE A 99 2.07 7.51 1.06
CA PHE A 99 2.90 7.66 -0.14
C PHE A 99 2.30 6.90 -1.32
N LYS A 100 2.71 7.28 -2.51
CA LYS A 100 2.25 6.69 -3.76
C LYS A 100 3.41 6.18 -4.58
N ILE A 101 3.19 5.07 -5.28
CA ILE A 101 4.14 4.56 -6.28
C ILE A 101 3.41 4.35 -7.61
N HIS A 102 4.15 4.51 -8.70
CA HIS A 102 3.62 4.36 -10.06
C HIS A 102 4.73 3.91 -10.99
N SER A 103 4.37 3.16 -12.03
CA SER A 103 5.33 2.66 -13.02
C SER A 103 6.10 3.76 -13.75
N SER A 104 5.58 4.99 -13.78
CA SER A 104 6.29 6.14 -14.35
C SER A 104 7.58 6.47 -13.61
N SER A 105 7.75 5.99 -12.38
CA SER A 105 8.97 6.16 -11.59
C SER A 105 9.97 5.02 -11.74
N CYS A 106 9.67 4.05 -12.59
CA CYS A 106 10.61 2.93 -12.89
C CYS A 106 11.78 3.32 -13.84
#